data_c3e14598fa5a3c326b0836b81528ffb6
#
_entry.id   c3e14598fa5a3c326b0836b81528ffb6
#
_cell.length_a   1.000
_cell.length_b   1.000
_cell.length_c   1.000
_cell.angle_alpha   90.00
_cell.angle_beta   90.00
_cell.angle_gamma   90.00
#
_symmetry.space_group_name_H-M   'P 1'
#
loop_
_entity.id
_entity.type
_entity.pdbx_description
1 polymer ?
#
loop_
_entity_poly.entity_id
_entity_poly.type
_entity_poly.pdbx_seq_one_letter_code
_entity_poly.pdbx_strand_id
1 'polypeptide(L)'
;MKKSIVFFILTIGWLIEGCYEDKGHYDYIRISGPEVTGIEKFYTVYDGGNFDIHPSVTWTYGELENYTYSWKVDGISVSDKAELTEQVKDLPVKANMYAEFVITDEDTGVEYITQFRVTVSSVYERGWMLLADQGETSMLSLVRNDKIVYEDAYRLANDADLAGGAVGLYEHWTPWSEDVGQVFVACQKGPEYSVELDGNSLKKMVATKEEFVGGMPADFKPMSMNCVSNYDYLVSNWKLYGRYVEASNGAMYQDGLFPNFPYQGDFPYELSQWTTRGNLLFSNEVIGFDKLSSSYVVFRNGSLNKFGDDNTAESFFNPSDMGKTVLDGAAVATDTPQDDYVVFLKSNTGNTIYVQKFLFWGWQSPKGFYSRGEEVFPKPEIIDEKTKFAFCQNRPYVYIA
;
A
#
# COMPACT_ATOMS: atom_id res chain seq x y z
N MET A 1 -48.67 -42.18 -51.76
CA MET A 1 -48.62 -41.54 -50.40
C MET A 1 -48.98 -42.44 -49.23
N LYS A 2 -49.94 -43.38 -49.31
CA LYS A 2 -50.31 -44.24 -48.19
C LYS A 2 -49.24 -45.27 -47.78
N LYS A 3 -48.39 -45.76 -48.67
CA LYS A 3 -47.35 -46.75 -48.40
C LYS A 3 -46.10 -46.12 -47.68
N SER A 4 -45.81 -44.82 -47.94
CA SER A 4 -44.69 -44.12 -47.30
C SER A 4 -44.99 -43.76 -45.85
N ILE A 5 -46.25 -43.51 -45.50
CA ILE A 5 -46.64 -43.19 -44.11
C ILE A 5 -46.59 -44.40 -43.21
N VAL A 6 -46.95 -45.60 -43.73
CA VAL A 6 -46.86 -46.85 -43.01
C VAL A 6 -45.40 -47.24 -42.70
N PHE A 7 -44.49 -47.00 -43.63
CA PHE A 7 -43.06 -47.27 -43.44
C PHE A 7 -42.43 -46.28 -42.41
N PHE A 8 -42.87 -45.04 -42.38
CA PHE A 8 -42.42 -44.06 -41.42
C PHE A 8 -42.93 -44.31 -39.99
N ILE A 9 -44.15 -44.83 -39.85
CA ILE A 9 -44.70 -45.22 -38.53
C ILE A 9 -44.02 -46.49 -38.01
N LEU A 10 -43.66 -47.43 -38.87
CA LEU A 10 -42.89 -48.66 -38.47
C LEU A 10 -41.46 -48.35 -38.03
N THR A 11 -40.79 -47.36 -38.64
CA THR A 11 -39.43 -46.95 -38.23
C THR A 11 -39.42 -46.15 -36.91
N ILE A 12 -40.46 -45.37 -36.62
CA ILE A 12 -40.61 -44.68 -35.33
C ILE A 12 -40.89 -45.66 -34.20
N GLY A 13 -41.64 -46.76 -34.46
CA GLY A 13 -41.90 -47.79 -33.46
C GLY A 13 -40.64 -48.52 -33.01
N TRP A 14 -39.61 -48.69 -33.84
CA TRP A 14 -38.33 -49.31 -33.48
C TRP A 14 -37.37 -48.39 -32.75
N LEU A 15 -37.62 -47.08 -32.70
CA LEU A 15 -36.81 -46.11 -31.96
C LEU A 15 -37.31 -45.94 -30.51
N ILE A 16 -38.44 -46.46 -30.15
CA ILE A 16 -39.03 -46.31 -28.81
C ILE A 16 -38.72 -47.51 -27.86
N GLU A 17 -38.24 -48.64 -28.40
CA GLU A 17 -37.85 -49.81 -27.59
C GLU A 17 -36.48 -49.70 -26.94
N GLY A 18 -35.82 -48.53 -26.99
CA GLY A 18 -34.50 -48.27 -26.41
C GLY A 18 -34.50 -47.88 -24.94
N CYS A 19 -35.60 -47.82 -24.23
CA CYS A 19 -35.60 -47.77 -22.77
C CYS A 19 -35.41 -49.19 -22.23
N TYR A 20 -34.18 -49.62 -22.26
CA TYR A 20 -33.77 -50.82 -21.48
C TYR A 20 -33.94 -50.43 -20.01
N GLU A 21 -35.00 -50.96 -19.37
CA GLU A 21 -35.17 -50.86 -17.93
C GLU A 21 -34.02 -51.63 -17.29
N ASP A 22 -33.07 -50.90 -16.71
CA ASP A 22 -31.96 -51.52 -16.01
C ASP A 22 -32.52 -52.31 -14.83
N LYS A 23 -32.62 -53.63 -15.01
CA LYS A 23 -33.03 -54.60 -13.96
C LYS A 23 -31.83 -55.09 -13.16
N GLY A 24 -30.71 -54.40 -13.21
CA GLY A 24 -29.54 -54.70 -12.39
C GLY A 24 -29.89 -54.60 -10.92
N HIS A 25 -29.68 -55.70 -10.20
CA HIS A 25 -29.63 -55.66 -8.74
C HIS A 25 -28.27 -55.10 -8.36
N TYR A 26 -28.15 -53.77 -8.32
CA TYR A 26 -26.94 -53.14 -7.83
C TYR A 26 -26.99 -53.11 -6.32
N ASP A 27 -26.07 -53.77 -5.68
CA ASP A 27 -25.77 -53.56 -4.27
C ASP A 27 -25.09 -52.18 -4.16
N TYR A 28 -25.87 -51.14 -4.00
CA TYR A 28 -25.32 -49.80 -3.75
C TYR A 28 -24.63 -49.79 -2.39
N ILE A 29 -23.35 -49.81 -2.42
CA ILE A 29 -22.56 -49.51 -1.22
C ILE A 29 -22.78 -48.05 -0.89
N ARG A 30 -23.32 -47.77 0.29
CA ARG A 30 -23.43 -46.40 0.81
C ARG A 30 -22.04 -45.87 1.11
N ILE A 31 -21.58 -44.91 0.32
CA ILE A 31 -20.29 -44.27 0.54
C ILE A 31 -20.48 -43.29 1.71
N SER A 32 -19.74 -43.51 2.78
CA SER A 32 -19.65 -42.55 3.88
C SER A 32 -18.80 -41.37 3.43
N GLY A 33 -19.36 -40.15 3.52
CA GLY A 33 -18.63 -38.92 3.21
C GLY A 33 -18.55 -38.04 4.45
N PRO A 34 -17.45 -37.31 4.63
CA PRO A 34 -17.33 -36.34 5.72
C PRO A 34 -18.11 -35.06 5.40
N GLU A 35 -18.80 -34.55 6.41
CA GLU A 35 -19.30 -33.17 6.42
C GLU A 35 -18.37 -32.37 7.32
N VAL A 36 -17.68 -31.35 6.75
CA VAL A 36 -16.67 -30.54 7.42
C VAL A 36 -17.29 -29.19 7.77
N THR A 37 -17.22 -28.82 9.03
CA THR A 37 -17.63 -27.50 9.55
C THR A 37 -16.48 -26.88 10.35
N GLY A 38 -16.59 -25.58 10.74
CA GLY A 38 -15.54 -24.90 11.51
C GLY A 38 -14.37 -24.36 10.68
N ILE A 39 -14.44 -24.47 9.34
CA ILE A 39 -13.49 -23.79 8.43
C ILE A 39 -14.19 -22.56 7.87
N GLU A 40 -13.63 -21.37 8.13
CA GLU A 40 -14.09 -20.12 7.55
C GLU A 40 -13.64 -19.96 6.10
N LYS A 41 -14.31 -19.11 5.34
CA LYS A 41 -13.96 -18.87 3.94
C LYS A 41 -12.63 -18.13 3.76
N PHE A 42 -12.22 -17.34 4.76
CA PHE A 42 -11.04 -16.47 4.70
C PHE A 42 -10.32 -16.46 6.04
N TYR A 43 -9.02 -16.64 6.00
CA TYR A 43 -8.13 -16.46 7.14
C TYR A 43 -7.04 -15.46 6.80
N THR A 44 -6.64 -14.66 7.79
CA THR A 44 -5.45 -13.83 7.72
C THR A 44 -4.52 -14.23 8.84
N VAL A 45 -3.29 -14.57 8.50
CA VAL A 45 -2.23 -14.94 9.43
C VAL A 45 -1.00 -14.10 9.17
N TYR A 46 -0.17 -13.89 10.18
CA TYR A 46 1.10 -13.20 9.99
C TYR A 46 2.22 -14.19 9.67
N ASP A 47 3.18 -13.75 8.86
CA ASP A 47 4.42 -14.50 8.63
C ASP A 47 5.10 -14.82 9.97
N GLY A 48 5.47 -16.08 10.17
CA GLY A 48 5.99 -16.59 11.45
C GLY A 48 4.97 -16.71 12.59
N GLY A 49 3.71 -16.30 12.39
CA GLY A 49 2.60 -16.55 13.32
C GLY A 49 2.09 -17.99 13.27
N ASN A 50 1.02 -18.30 13.98
CA ASN A 50 0.41 -19.63 13.96
C ASN A 50 -0.94 -19.60 13.26
N PHE A 51 -1.26 -20.69 12.59
CA PHE A 51 -2.66 -21.00 12.25
C PHE A 51 -3.43 -21.40 13.53
N ASP A 52 -4.74 -21.19 13.52
CA ASP A 52 -5.66 -21.56 14.60
C ASP A 52 -7.00 -21.98 13.98
N ILE A 53 -7.02 -23.18 13.36
CA ILE A 53 -8.17 -23.70 12.62
C ILE A 53 -8.52 -25.10 13.17
N HIS A 54 -9.71 -25.22 13.71
CA HIS A 54 -10.23 -26.43 14.35
C HIS A 54 -11.50 -26.89 13.64
N PRO A 55 -11.38 -27.71 12.58
CA PRO A 55 -12.54 -28.25 11.88
C PRO A 55 -13.27 -29.29 12.73
N SER A 56 -14.55 -29.40 12.55
CA SER A 56 -15.35 -30.51 13.03
C SER A 56 -15.77 -31.36 11.85
N VAL A 57 -15.47 -32.65 11.92
CA VAL A 57 -15.78 -33.62 10.88
C VAL A 57 -16.86 -34.59 11.39
N THR A 58 -17.95 -34.69 10.66
CA THR A 58 -19.03 -35.67 10.91
C THR A 58 -19.21 -36.56 9.69
N TRP A 59 -19.63 -37.80 9.88
CA TRP A 59 -19.72 -38.79 8.84
C TRP A 59 -21.15 -39.20 8.54
N THR A 60 -21.51 -39.24 7.25
CA THR A 60 -22.93 -39.50 6.85
C THR A 60 -23.38 -40.91 7.21
N TYR A 61 -22.54 -41.94 7.08
CA TYR A 61 -22.90 -43.35 7.32
C TYR A 61 -21.90 -44.07 8.23
N GLY A 62 -21.18 -43.35 9.07
CA GLY A 62 -20.13 -43.88 9.95
C GLY A 62 -18.74 -43.45 9.50
N GLU A 63 -17.85 -43.34 10.46
CA GLU A 63 -16.44 -42.96 10.23
C GLU A 63 -15.73 -43.99 9.38
N LEU A 64 -14.87 -43.54 8.48
CA LEU A 64 -13.97 -44.41 7.71
C LEU A 64 -12.95 -45.07 8.65
N GLU A 65 -12.53 -46.31 8.34
CA GLU A 65 -11.53 -47.02 9.14
C GLU A 65 -10.11 -46.54 8.87
N ASN A 66 -9.86 -46.10 7.63
CA ASN A 66 -8.51 -45.74 7.17
C ASN A 66 -8.56 -44.47 6.33
N TYR A 67 -8.18 -43.35 6.92
CA TYR A 67 -8.13 -42.03 6.23
C TYR A 67 -7.02 -41.17 6.78
N THR A 68 -6.62 -40.15 5.97
CA THR A 68 -5.58 -39.19 6.30
C THR A 68 -6.09 -37.77 6.09
N TYR A 69 -5.42 -36.82 6.74
CA TYR A 69 -5.65 -35.38 6.57
C TYR A 69 -4.48 -34.73 5.81
N SER A 70 -4.77 -33.67 5.08
CA SER A 70 -3.76 -32.82 4.48
C SER A 70 -4.27 -31.40 4.37
N TRP A 71 -3.45 -30.44 4.79
CA TRP A 71 -3.66 -29.01 4.60
C TRP A 71 -2.66 -28.49 3.59
N LYS A 72 -3.16 -27.75 2.59
CA LYS A 72 -2.31 -27.12 1.58
C LYS A 72 -2.68 -25.67 1.41
N VAL A 73 -1.68 -24.80 1.23
CA VAL A 73 -1.84 -23.38 0.91
C VAL A 73 -0.99 -23.07 -0.32
N ASP A 74 -1.61 -22.57 -1.39
CA ASP A 74 -0.99 -22.30 -2.70
C ASP A 74 -0.22 -23.53 -3.25
N GLY A 75 -0.73 -24.74 -2.95
CA GLY A 75 -0.13 -26.02 -3.32
C GLY A 75 1.00 -26.52 -2.39
N ILE A 76 1.40 -25.71 -1.40
CA ILE A 76 2.42 -26.07 -0.40
C ILE A 76 1.72 -26.83 0.74
N SER A 77 2.22 -28.03 1.09
CA SER A 77 1.71 -28.77 2.24
C SER A 77 2.15 -28.11 3.55
N VAL A 78 1.20 -27.80 4.42
CA VAL A 78 1.46 -27.11 5.70
C VAL A 78 1.18 -27.96 6.92
N SER A 79 0.33 -29.00 6.83
CA SER A 79 0.06 -29.93 7.92
C SER A 79 -0.60 -31.24 7.41
N ASP A 80 -0.47 -32.31 8.18
CA ASP A 80 -1.15 -33.59 8.00
C ASP A 80 -2.08 -33.95 9.18
N LYS A 81 -2.35 -32.99 10.07
CA LYS A 81 -3.18 -33.18 11.26
C LYS A 81 -4.65 -32.82 11.00
N ALA A 82 -5.53 -33.29 11.89
CA ALA A 82 -6.95 -32.95 11.84
C ALA A 82 -7.18 -31.42 12.02
N GLU A 83 -6.36 -30.77 12.84
CA GLU A 83 -6.40 -29.34 13.13
C GLU A 83 -5.15 -28.66 12.52
N LEU A 84 -5.28 -27.43 12.11
CA LEU A 84 -4.17 -26.64 11.62
C LEU A 84 -3.78 -25.59 12.67
N THR A 85 -2.72 -25.89 13.44
CA THR A 85 -2.20 -25.04 14.52
C THR A 85 -0.69 -24.81 14.37
N GLU A 86 -0.12 -25.21 13.25
CA GLU A 86 1.30 -25.06 12.95
C GLU A 86 1.68 -23.61 12.73
N GLN A 87 2.95 -23.32 12.95
CA GLN A 87 3.52 -22.03 12.60
C GLN A 87 3.53 -21.83 11.08
N VAL A 88 3.19 -20.63 10.64
CA VAL A 88 3.33 -20.22 9.24
C VAL A 88 4.81 -20.18 8.88
N LYS A 89 5.23 -21.15 8.06
CA LYS A 89 6.60 -21.28 7.56
C LYS A 89 6.57 -21.56 6.07
N ASP A 90 7.57 -21.06 5.38
CA ASP A 90 7.80 -21.31 3.95
C ASP A 90 6.64 -20.91 3.03
N LEU A 91 5.69 -20.15 3.54
CA LEU A 91 4.63 -19.52 2.75
C LEU A 91 5.03 -18.11 2.35
N PRO A 92 4.76 -17.69 1.11
CA PRO A 92 5.03 -16.32 0.70
C PRO A 92 4.08 -15.33 1.41
N VAL A 93 4.56 -14.13 1.71
CA VAL A 93 3.70 -13.00 2.08
C VAL A 93 2.87 -12.63 0.85
N LYS A 94 1.61 -13.03 0.85
CA LYS A 94 0.72 -12.92 -0.31
C LYS A 94 -0.74 -12.93 0.12
N ALA A 95 -1.54 -12.09 -0.51
CA ALA A 95 -2.98 -12.04 -0.27
C ALA A 95 -3.74 -13.13 -1.02
N ASN A 96 -4.85 -13.58 -0.44
CA ASN A 96 -5.89 -14.37 -1.08
C ASN A 96 -5.40 -15.67 -1.75
N MET A 97 -4.42 -16.36 -1.14
CA MET A 97 -3.92 -17.66 -1.62
C MET A 97 -5.03 -18.71 -1.54
N TYR A 98 -5.04 -19.62 -2.51
CA TYR A 98 -5.91 -20.78 -2.49
C TYR A 98 -5.45 -21.76 -1.41
N ALA A 99 -6.39 -22.25 -0.62
CA ALA A 99 -6.11 -23.22 0.42
C ALA A 99 -7.15 -24.33 0.44
N GLU A 100 -6.74 -25.50 0.86
CA GLU A 100 -7.58 -26.67 0.93
C GLU A 100 -7.27 -27.54 2.16
N PHE A 101 -8.33 -28.04 2.76
CA PHE A 101 -8.30 -29.13 3.73
C PHE A 101 -8.81 -30.37 3.02
N VAL A 102 -8.02 -31.42 2.99
CA VAL A 102 -8.29 -32.66 2.25
C VAL A 102 -8.36 -33.80 3.25
N ILE A 103 -9.41 -34.62 3.14
CA ILE A 103 -9.55 -35.92 3.81
C ILE A 103 -9.45 -36.97 2.72
N THR A 104 -8.48 -37.86 2.79
CA THR A 104 -8.28 -38.92 1.82
C THR A 104 -8.69 -40.24 2.43
N ASP A 105 -9.62 -40.96 1.80
CA ASP A 105 -9.92 -42.36 2.08
C ASP A 105 -8.79 -43.20 1.49
N GLU A 106 -7.98 -43.84 2.34
CA GLU A 106 -6.81 -44.61 1.92
C GLU A 106 -7.19 -45.92 1.25
N ASP A 107 -8.38 -46.45 1.48
CA ASP A 107 -8.85 -47.68 0.90
C ASP A 107 -9.34 -47.51 -0.55
N THR A 108 -9.91 -46.33 -0.85
CA THR A 108 -10.48 -46.05 -2.17
C THR A 108 -9.73 -44.99 -2.96
N GLY A 109 -8.88 -44.20 -2.29
CA GLY A 109 -8.19 -43.04 -2.87
C GLY A 109 -9.11 -41.84 -3.15
N VAL A 110 -10.32 -41.82 -2.60
CA VAL A 110 -11.25 -40.68 -2.76
C VAL A 110 -10.84 -39.55 -1.86
N GLU A 111 -10.70 -38.36 -2.45
CA GLU A 111 -10.40 -37.13 -1.73
C GLU A 111 -11.66 -36.29 -1.51
N TYR A 112 -11.89 -35.83 -0.26
CA TYR A 112 -12.93 -34.90 0.14
C TYR A 112 -12.29 -33.55 0.45
N ILE A 113 -12.59 -32.53 -0.37
CA ILE A 113 -11.87 -31.26 -0.36
C ILE A 113 -12.77 -30.15 0.16
N THR A 114 -12.33 -29.46 1.21
CA THR A 114 -12.90 -28.20 1.69
C THR A 114 -11.99 -27.04 1.33
N GLN A 115 -12.50 -26.09 0.53
CA GLN A 115 -11.73 -24.97 0.00
C GLN A 115 -11.94 -23.71 0.81
N PHE A 116 -10.88 -22.94 1.00
CA PHE A 116 -10.89 -21.63 1.66
C PHE A 116 -9.76 -20.74 1.11
N ARG A 117 -9.58 -19.56 1.70
CA ARG A 117 -8.53 -18.62 1.30
C ARG A 117 -7.69 -18.22 2.49
N VAL A 118 -6.39 -18.04 2.25
CA VAL A 118 -5.42 -17.58 3.25
C VAL A 118 -4.70 -16.36 2.72
N THR A 119 -4.61 -15.34 3.56
CA THR A 119 -3.69 -14.21 3.38
C THR A 119 -2.58 -14.34 4.41
N VAL A 120 -1.34 -14.44 3.96
CA VAL A 120 -0.17 -14.31 4.83
C VAL A 120 0.30 -12.86 4.75
N SER A 121 0.14 -12.14 5.85
CA SER A 121 0.54 -10.75 5.99
C SER A 121 1.93 -10.65 6.62
N SER A 122 2.71 -9.68 6.18
CA SER A 122 3.95 -9.33 6.88
C SER A 122 3.66 -8.84 8.30
N VAL A 123 4.57 -9.12 9.22
CA VAL A 123 4.52 -8.55 10.57
C VAL A 123 4.64 -7.02 10.57
N TYR A 124 5.14 -6.44 9.47
CA TYR A 124 5.33 -5.00 9.30
C TYR A 124 4.26 -4.32 8.45
N GLU A 125 3.30 -5.05 7.89
CA GLU A 125 2.35 -4.55 6.88
C GLU A 125 1.36 -3.50 7.41
N ARG A 126 0.97 -3.58 8.70
CA ARG A 126 -0.12 -2.75 9.22
C ARG A 126 0.24 -2.17 10.58
N GLY A 127 0.27 -0.87 10.66
CA GLY A 127 0.56 -0.19 11.91
C GLY A 127 1.02 1.25 11.71
N TRP A 128 1.57 1.81 12.77
CA TRP A 128 2.17 3.13 12.79
C TRP A 128 3.67 2.99 12.77
N MET A 129 4.32 3.53 11.75
CA MET A 129 5.76 3.69 11.73
C MET A 129 6.15 5.00 12.38
N LEU A 130 7.17 4.96 13.23
CA LEU A 130 7.72 6.11 13.93
C LEU A 130 9.23 6.16 13.68
N LEU A 131 9.69 7.30 13.18
CA LEU A 131 11.10 7.56 12.97
C LEU A 131 11.59 8.55 14.01
N ALA A 132 12.59 8.17 14.80
CA ALA A 132 13.18 9.00 15.84
C ALA A 132 14.66 9.24 15.55
N ASP A 133 15.09 10.52 15.60
CA ASP A 133 16.50 10.89 15.54
C ASP A 133 17.15 10.69 16.90
N GLN A 134 18.23 9.91 16.95
CA GLN A 134 19.03 9.68 18.16
C GLN A 134 20.42 10.34 18.09
N GLY A 135 20.57 11.26 17.14
CA GLY A 135 21.80 11.98 16.91
C GLY A 135 22.70 11.34 15.86
N GLU A 136 23.53 10.37 16.22
CA GLU A 136 24.43 9.69 15.26
C GLU A 136 23.71 8.55 14.50
N THR A 137 22.65 8.01 15.08
CA THR A 137 21.78 7.00 14.48
C THR A 137 20.34 7.47 14.52
N SER A 138 19.48 6.80 13.76
CA SER A 138 18.02 6.94 13.84
C SER A 138 17.39 5.60 14.16
N MET A 139 16.20 5.63 14.73
CA MET A 139 15.46 4.43 15.09
C MET A 139 14.11 4.42 14.36
N LEU A 140 13.83 3.35 13.65
CA LEU A 140 12.53 3.09 13.01
C LEU A 140 11.77 2.08 13.86
N SER A 141 10.69 2.52 14.49
CA SER A 141 9.80 1.67 15.28
C SER A 141 8.48 1.43 14.54
N LEU A 142 7.86 0.30 14.82
CA LEU A 142 6.53 -0.03 14.35
C LEU A 142 5.62 -0.39 15.52
N VAL A 143 4.45 0.23 15.58
CA VAL A 143 3.35 -0.15 16.46
C VAL A 143 2.25 -0.76 15.59
N ARG A 144 2.14 -2.07 15.64
CA ARG A 144 1.16 -2.82 14.86
C ARG A 144 -0.27 -2.57 15.36
N ASN A 145 -1.28 -2.79 14.53
CA ASN A 145 -2.69 -2.53 14.87
C ASN A 145 -3.20 -3.35 16.07
N ASP A 146 -2.62 -4.52 16.34
CA ASP A 146 -2.89 -5.36 17.51
C ASP A 146 -2.07 -4.95 18.75
N LYS A 147 -1.38 -3.79 18.69
CA LYS A 147 -0.57 -3.17 19.75
C LYS A 147 0.77 -3.86 20.04
N ILE A 148 1.20 -4.79 19.20
CA ILE A 148 2.57 -5.31 19.27
C ILE A 148 3.53 -4.20 18.81
N VAL A 149 4.60 -3.98 19.57
CA VAL A 149 5.60 -2.94 19.32
C VAL A 149 6.92 -3.59 18.91
N TYR A 150 7.44 -3.15 17.78
CA TYR A 150 8.81 -3.43 17.34
C TYR A 150 9.62 -2.15 17.54
N GLU A 151 10.40 -2.09 18.62
CA GLU A 151 11.09 -0.86 19.03
C GLU A 151 12.12 -0.38 18.01
N ASP A 152 12.85 -1.29 17.38
CA ASP A 152 13.78 -0.98 16.30
C ASP A 152 13.58 -1.97 15.13
N ALA A 153 12.52 -1.75 14.40
CA ALA A 153 12.12 -2.63 13.29
C ALA A 153 13.17 -2.67 12.18
N TYR A 154 13.89 -1.56 11.93
CA TYR A 154 14.98 -1.56 10.95
C TYR A 154 16.13 -2.45 11.37
N ARG A 155 16.60 -2.32 12.59
CA ARG A 155 17.71 -3.15 13.12
C ARG A 155 17.31 -4.63 13.15
N LEU A 156 16.06 -4.92 13.55
CA LEU A 156 15.54 -6.29 13.55
C LEU A 156 15.54 -6.91 12.15
N ALA A 157 15.22 -6.12 11.12
CA ALA A 157 15.18 -6.60 9.74
C ALA A 157 16.56 -6.68 9.08
N ASN A 158 17.51 -5.79 9.44
CA ASN A 158 18.75 -5.58 8.67
C ASN A 158 20.05 -5.88 9.46
N ASP A 159 19.97 -6.15 10.76
CA ASP A 159 21.13 -6.30 11.65
C ASP A 159 22.13 -5.12 11.55
N ALA A 160 21.59 -3.92 11.38
CA ALA A 160 22.32 -2.68 11.17
C ALA A 160 21.56 -1.47 11.73
N ASP A 161 22.27 -0.38 12.01
CA ASP A 161 21.69 0.89 12.43
C ASP A 161 21.29 1.74 11.24
N LEU A 162 20.18 2.47 11.36
CA LEU A 162 19.85 3.57 10.45
C LEU A 162 20.82 4.73 10.65
N ALA A 163 21.14 5.42 9.57
CA ALA A 163 21.88 6.67 9.62
C ALA A 163 21.18 7.71 10.49
N GLY A 164 21.93 8.60 11.13
CA GLY A 164 21.39 9.66 11.97
C GLY A 164 20.82 10.84 11.18
N GLY A 165 20.25 11.79 11.91
CA GLY A 165 19.65 12.97 11.31
C GLY A 165 18.35 12.65 10.59
N ALA A 166 17.47 11.90 11.23
CA ALA A 166 16.16 11.55 10.68
C ALA A 166 15.35 12.78 10.29
N VAL A 167 14.79 12.77 9.10
CA VAL A 167 13.98 13.86 8.51
C VAL A 167 12.53 13.46 8.34
N GLY A 168 12.28 12.28 7.79
CA GLY A 168 10.93 11.83 7.54
C GLY A 168 10.84 10.43 6.93
N LEU A 169 9.61 9.92 6.93
CA LEU A 169 9.20 8.67 6.29
C LEU A 169 8.27 9.01 5.14
N TYR A 170 8.49 8.37 4.01
CA TYR A 170 7.70 8.57 2.82
C TYR A 170 7.35 7.23 2.21
N GLU A 171 6.09 7.09 1.83
CA GLU A 171 5.61 5.93 1.13
C GLU A 171 6.02 6.03 -0.35
N HIS A 172 6.67 4.99 -0.84
CA HIS A 172 7.11 4.86 -2.22
C HIS A 172 6.29 3.76 -2.90
N TRP A 173 5.12 4.13 -3.38
CA TRP A 173 4.15 3.21 -3.95
C TRP A 173 3.36 3.87 -5.09
N THR A 174 2.99 3.08 -6.10
CA THR A 174 2.08 3.51 -7.17
C THR A 174 0.89 2.56 -7.27
N PRO A 175 -0.29 3.07 -7.67
CA PRO A 175 -1.49 2.23 -7.82
C PRO A 175 -1.41 1.22 -8.97
N TRP A 176 -0.37 1.30 -9.79
CA TRP A 176 -0.14 0.43 -10.94
C TRP A 176 0.71 -0.80 -10.59
N SER A 177 1.32 -0.82 -9.42
CA SER A 177 2.08 -1.96 -8.92
C SER A 177 1.17 -2.88 -8.11
N GLU A 178 1.21 -4.18 -8.42
CA GLU A 178 0.58 -5.22 -7.58
C GLU A 178 1.46 -5.57 -6.37
N ASP A 179 2.73 -5.15 -6.41
CA ASP A 179 3.68 -5.41 -5.35
C ASP A 179 3.46 -4.45 -4.16
N VAL A 180 3.93 -4.88 -3.01
CA VAL A 180 3.96 -4.04 -1.83
C VAL A 180 4.89 -2.86 -2.06
N GLY A 181 4.45 -1.69 -1.64
CA GLY A 181 5.25 -0.47 -1.77
C GLY A 181 6.55 -0.54 -0.99
N GLN A 182 7.36 0.47 -1.19
CA GLN A 182 8.60 0.69 -0.47
C GLN A 182 8.43 1.81 0.55
N VAL A 183 9.33 1.87 1.51
CA VAL A 183 9.41 2.95 2.48
C VAL A 183 10.73 3.68 2.30
N PHE A 184 10.67 4.94 1.89
CA PHE A 184 11.83 5.81 1.85
C PHE A 184 12.04 6.42 3.24
N VAL A 185 13.20 6.16 3.83
CA VAL A 185 13.62 6.70 5.12
C VAL A 185 14.66 7.79 4.88
N ALA A 186 14.26 9.04 5.08
CA ALA A 186 15.13 10.18 4.88
C ALA A 186 15.98 10.44 6.12
N CYS A 187 17.31 10.34 5.98
CA CYS A 187 18.31 10.66 6.98
C CYS A 187 19.39 11.56 6.37
N GLN A 188 19.98 12.47 7.15
CA GLN A 188 20.91 13.48 6.67
C GLN A 188 22.36 13.28 7.12
N LYS A 189 22.65 12.20 7.85
CA LYS A 189 23.99 11.88 8.36
C LYS A 189 24.44 10.50 7.91
N GLY A 190 25.74 10.24 8.08
CA GLY A 190 26.33 8.93 7.84
C GLY A 190 26.65 8.66 6.36
N PRO A 191 27.25 7.51 6.07
CA PRO A 191 27.75 7.19 4.73
C PRO A 191 26.67 6.82 3.73
N GLU A 192 25.50 6.42 4.19
CA GLU A 192 24.39 6.00 3.31
C GLU A 192 23.32 7.06 3.16
N TYR A 193 23.24 8.03 4.10
CA TYR A 193 22.18 9.01 4.16
C TYR A 193 20.81 8.34 4.25
N SER A 194 19.99 8.42 3.20
CA SER A 194 18.66 7.85 3.11
C SER A 194 18.70 6.44 2.53
N VAL A 195 17.70 5.63 2.86
CA VAL A 195 17.54 4.26 2.35
C VAL A 195 16.12 4.01 1.92
N GLU A 196 15.96 3.13 0.95
CA GLU A 196 14.66 2.54 0.60
C GLU A 196 14.55 1.14 1.16
N LEU A 197 13.42 0.86 1.79
CA LEU A 197 13.10 -0.41 2.43
C LEU A 197 11.96 -1.09 1.69
N ASP A 198 12.03 -2.40 1.59
CA ASP A 198 10.89 -3.22 1.18
C ASP A 198 9.74 -3.07 2.19
N GLY A 199 8.55 -2.76 1.72
CA GLY A 199 7.42 -2.45 2.60
C GLY A 199 6.88 -3.64 3.39
N ASN A 200 7.20 -4.88 2.98
CA ASN A 200 6.80 -6.08 3.70
C ASN A 200 7.82 -6.50 4.76
N SER A 201 9.09 -6.49 4.41
CA SER A 201 10.15 -7.05 5.25
C SER A 201 10.96 -5.99 5.98
N LEU A 202 10.82 -4.71 5.63
CA LEU A 202 11.66 -3.58 6.05
C LEU A 202 13.15 -3.81 5.78
N LYS A 203 13.49 -4.77 4.91
CA LYS A 203 14.87 -4.95 4.47
C LYS A 203 15.28 -3.81 3.57
N LYS A 204 16.52 -3.34 3.76
CA LYS A 204 17.12 -2.33 2.90
C LYS A 204 17.25 -2.88 1.47
N MET A 205 16.67 -2.16 0.53
CA MET A 205 16.79 -2.46 -0.90
C MET A 205 17.95 -1.70 -1.51
N VAL A 206 18.03 -0.39 -1.26
CA VAL A 206 19.06 0.48 -1.80
C VAL A 206 19.35 1.64 -0.87
N ALA A 207 20.56 2.17 -0.92
CA ALA A 207 20.91 3.46 -0.32
C ALA A 207 20.74 4.56 -1.37
N THR A 208 20.09 5.67 -1.04
CA THR A 208 19.78 6.73 -2.01
C THR A 208 21.02 7.32 -2.69
N LYS A 209 22.18 7.27 -2.03
CA LYS A 209 23.47 7.65 -2.67
C LYS A 209 23.81 6.84 -3.93
N GLU A 210 23.28 5.63 -4.05
CA GLU A 210 23.51 4.70 -5.17
C GLU A 210 22.53 4.93 -6.32
N GLU A 211 21.52 5.76 -6.10
CA GLU A 211 20.45 6.01 -7.06
C GLU A 211 20.69 7.25 -7.94
N PHE A 212 21.93 7.74 -8.03
CA PHE A 212 22.27 8.91 -8.86
C PHE A 212 23.20 8.54 -10.01
N VAL A 213 22.89 9.04 -11.21
CA VAL A 213 23.77 8.92 -12.38
C VAL A 213 25.07 9.68 -12.11
N GLY A 214 26.19 8.96 -12.16
CA GLY A 214 27.52 9.57 -11.95
C GLY A 214 27.83 9.89 -10.48
N GLY A 215 27.00 9.45 -9.56
CA GLY A 215 27.16 9.61 -8.12
C GLY A 215 26.34 10.74 -7.52
N MET A 216 26.09 10.61 -6.24
CA MET A 216 25.31 11.54 -5.44
C MET A 216 25.91 12.96 -5.46
N PRO A 217 25.08 14.02 -5.56
CA PRO A 217 25.56 15.41 -5.45
C PRO A 217 26.32 15.66 -4.14
N ALA A 218 27.37 16.46 -4.20
CA ALA A 218 28.23 16.71 -3.03
C ALA A 218 27.51 17.44 -1.87
N ASP A 219 26.46 18.20 -2.18
CA ASP A 219 25.63 18.93 -1.24
C ASP A 219 24.31 18.20 -0.94
N PHE A 220 24.25 16.89 -1.20
CA PHE A 220 23.06 16.09 -0.98
C PHE A 220 22.61 16.14 0.47
N LYS A 221 21.37 16.56 0.66
CA LYS A 221 20.73 16.67 1.95
C LYS A 221 19.25 16.39 1.78
N PRO A 222 18.81 15.12 1.87
CA PRO A 222 17.44 14.72 1.61
C PRO A 222 16.49 15.41 2.59
N MET A 223 15.35 15.85 2.08
CA MET A 223 14.34 16.60 2.82
C MET A 223 12.96 15.97 2.71
N SER A 224 12.56 15.57 1.51
CA SER A 224 11.30 14.87 1.26
C SER A 224 11.38 14.05 -0.02
N MET A 225 10.53 13.03 -0.11
CA MET A 225 10.33 12.23 -1.32
C MET A 225 8.85 11.98 -1.54
N ASN A 226 8.43 12.00 -2.78
CA ASN A 226 7.08 11.61 -3.19
C ASN A 226 7.14 10.85 -4.51
N CYS A 227 6.33 9.81 -4.58
CA CYS A 227 6.13 9.03 -5.78
C CYS A 227 4.71 9.25 -6.30
N VAL A 228 4.57 9.61 -7.56
CA VAL A 228 3.28 9.77 -8.22
C VAL A 228 3.36 9.28 -9.65
N SER A 229 2.43 8.39 -10.04
CA SER A 229 2.43 7.79 -11.38
C SER A 229 3.82 7.19 -11.71
N ASN A 230 4.47 7.69 -12.74
CA ASN A 230 5.77 7.22 -13.22
C ASN A 230 6.93 8.16 -12.84
N TYR A 231 6.77 8.97 -11.81
CA TYR A 231 7.80 9.92 -11.39
C TYR A 231 8.04 9.88 -9.91
N ASP A 232 9.32 9.87 -9.55
CA ASP A 232 9.79 10.17 -8.21
C ASP A 232 10.31 11.58 -8.14
N TYR A 233 9.94 12.27 -7.08
CA TYR A 233 10.36 13.63 -6.77
C TYR A 233 11.06 13.66 -5.43
N LEU A 234 12.35 13.89 -5.45
CA LEU A 234 13.21 14.04 -4.27
C LEU A 234 13.56 15.51 -4.07
N VAL A 235 13.26 16.05 -2.92
CA VAL A 235 13.78 17.36 -2.51
C VAL A 235 15.04 17.15 -1.69
N SER A 236 16.13 17.70 -2.15
CA SER A 236 17.42 17.67 -1.45
C SER A 236 18.07 19.05 -1.52
N ASN A 237 18.56 19.53 -0.38
CA ASN A 237 19.18 20.85 -0.22
C ASN A 237 18.38 21.97 -0.92
N TRP A 238 17.06 22.00 -0.67
CA TRP A 238 16.08 22.98 -1.21
C TRP A 238 15.85 22.89 -2.73
N LYS A 239 16.42 21.90 -3.40
CA LYS A 239 16.33 21.67 -4.85
C LYS A 239 15.57 20.41 -5.16
N LEU A 240 14.90 20.41 -6.33
CA LEU A 240 14.14 19.30 -6.84
C LEU A 240 15.02 18.39 -7.71
N TYR A 241 14.96 17.10 -7.45
CA TYR A 241 15.44 16.04 -8.33
C TYR A 241 14.25 15.18 -8.73
N GLY A 242 14.14 14.88 -10.01
CA GLY A 242 13.08 14.04 -10.54
C GLY A 242 13.65 12.91 -11.36
N ARG A 243 13.06 11.73 -11.24
CA ARG A 243 13.35 10.60 -12.13
C ARG A 243 12.06 10.05 -12.72
N TYR A 244 12.16 9.57 -13.96
CA TYR A 244 11.10 8.76 -14.55
C TYR A 244 11.32 7.31 -14.15
N VAL A 245 10.23 6.65 -13.73
CA VAL A 245 10.23 5.24 -13.31
C VAL A 245 9.21 4.50 -14.16
N GLU A 246 9.64 3.43 -14.83
CA GLU A 246 8.72 2.60 -15.60
C GLU A 246 8.00 1.63 -14.66
N ALA A 247 6.79 1.99 -14.26
CA ALA A 247 5.95 1.15 -13.39
C ALA A 247 5.22 0.00 -14.13
N SER A 248 5.70 -0.38 -15.33
CA SER A 248 4.91 -1.17 -16.27
C SER A 248 4.76 -2.65 -15.95
N ASN A 249 5.48 -3.23 -14.99
CA ASN A 249 5.47 -4.68 -14.74
C ASN A 249 5.45 -5.09 -13.27
N GLY A 250 4.93 -4.26 -12.37
CA GLY A 250 4.93 -4.56 -10.94
C GLY A 250 6.29 -4.41 -10.26
N ALA A 251 7.37 -4.21 -11.03
CA ALA A 251 8.68 -3.91 -10.50
C ALA A 251 8.78 -2.39 -10.29
N MET A 252 8.53 -1.95 -9.08
CA MET A 252 8.81 -0.58 -8.70
C MET A 252 10.32 -0.37 -8.71
N TYR A 253 10.82 0.72 -9.33
CA TYR A 253 12.17 1.27 -9.14
C TYR A 253 13.38 0.50 -9.67
N GLN A 254 13.22 -0.35 -10.66
CA GLN A 254 14.37 -1.10 -11.18
C GLN A 254 15.27 -0.32 -12.14
N ASP A 255 14.79 0.74 -12.77
CA ASP A 255 15.48 1.29 -13.95
C ASP A 255 15.72 2.81 -13.94
N GLY A 256 15.29 3.54 -12.93
CA GLY A 256 15.41 5.00 -12.89
C GLY A 256 16.49 5.46 -11.91
N LEU A 257 17.53 6.13 -12.40
CA LEU A 257 18.45 6.88 -11.55
C LEU A 257 18.08 8.37 -11.58
N PHE A 258 18.26 9.04 -10.44
CA PHE A 258 18.18 10.50 -10.39
C PHE A 258 19.34 11.10 -11.18
N PRO A 259 19.13 12.21 -11.92
CA PRO A 259 20.23 13.00 -12.42
C PRO A 259 21.03 13.58 -11.24
N ASN A 260 22.35 13.70 -11.37
CA ASN A 260 23.18 14.29 -10.32
C ASN A 260 23.18 15.83 -10.30
N PHE A 261 22.24 16.45 -11.00
CA PHE A 261 21.97 17.88 -10.99
C PHE A 261 20.48 18.12 -10.78
N PRO A 262 20.10 19.20 -10.05
CA PRO A 262 18.71 19.50 -9.77
C PRO A 262 17.98 19.99 -11.02
N TYR A 263 16.66 19.88 -10.99
CA TYR A 263 15.79 20.47 -12.00
C TYR A 263 16.08 21.96 -12.18
N GLN A 264 16.28 22.35 -13.43
CA GLN A 264 16.52 23.75 -13.82
C GLN A 264 15.18 24.37 -14.21
N GLY A 265 14.44 24.90 -13.21
CA GLY A 265 13.13 25.51 -13.45
C GLY A 265 13.19 26.78 -14.26
N ASP A 266 12.06 27.21 -14.80
CA ASP A 266 11.87 28.48 -15.52
C ASP A 266 11.95 29.71 -14.60
N PHE A 267 12.08 29.50 -13.29
CA PHE A 267 12.21 30.52 -12.27
C PHE A 267 13.15 30.06 -11.14
N PRO A 268 13.79 31.01 -10.43
CA PRO A 268 14.54 30.68 -9.22
C PRO A 268 13.60 30.11 -8.14
N TYR A 269 14.02 29.06 -7.46
CA TYR A 269 13.23 28.43 -6.40
C TYR A 269 14.09 27.89 -5.25
N GLU A 270 13.48 27.81 -4.07
CA GLU A 270 13.95 27.05 -2.90
C GLU A 270 12.77 26.35 -2.25
N LEU A 271 12.70 25.04 -2.45
CA LEU A 271 11.59 24.25 -1.94
C LEU A 271 11.68 24.07 -0.43
N SER A 272 10.57 24.15 0.27
CA SER A 272 10.49 23.73 1.67
C SER A 272 10.63 22.19 1.78
N GLN A 273 10.81 21.70 3.00
CA GLN A 273 10.75 20.27 3.28
C GLN A 273 9.35 19.70 3.02
N TRP A 274 8.33 20.53 3.18
CA TRP A 274 6.97 20.09 2.98
C TRP A 274 6.66 19.84 1.51
N THR A 275 6.23 18.62 1.24
CA THR A 275 5.64 18.20 -0.03
C THR A 275 4.55 17.19 0.26
N THR A 276 3.48 17.19 -0.53
CA THR A 276 2.37 16.25 -0.37
C THR A 276 1.82 15.83 -1.72
N ARG A 277 1.38 14.59 -1.82
CA ARG A 277 0.62 14.08 -2.97
C ARG A 277 -0.87 14.00 -2.63
N GLY A 278 -1.73 13.98 -3.64
CA GLY A 278 -3.14 13.66 -3.47
C GLY A 278 -3.35 12.19 -3.07
N ASN A 279 -4.45 11.92 -2.38
CA ASN A 279 -4.85 10.55 -1.99
C ASN A 279 -5.52 9.80 -3.14
N LEU A 280 -5.86 10.46 -4.24
CA LEU A 280 -6.50 9.81 -5.38
C LEU A 280 -5.53 8.85 -6.06
N LEU A 281 -6.02 7.67 -6.41
CA LEU A 281 -5.27 6.62 -7.11
C LEU A 281 -4.60 7.10 -8.40
N PHE A 282 -5.11 8.16 -9.01
CA PHE A 282 -4.64 8.70 -10.29
C PHE A 282 -4.02 10.11 -10.15
N SER A 283 -3.65 10.52 -8.94
CA SER A 283 -2.92 11.76 -8.77
C SER A 283 -1.55 11.69 -9.44
N ASN A 284 -1.28 12.62 -10.35
CA ASN A 284 -0.01 12.71 -11.07
C ASN A 284 0.82 13.90 -10.59
N GLU A 285 0.40 14.54 -9.52
CA GLU A 285 1.01 15.76 -9.03
C GLU A 285 1.44 15.63 -7.58
N VAL A 286 2.56 16.28 -7.28
CA VAL A 286 3.00 16.58 -5.91
C VAL A 286 2.91 18.08 -5.72
N ILE A 287 2.33 18.50 -4.61
CA ILE A 287 2.27 19.90 -4.19
C ILE A 287 3.43 20.15 -3.24
N GLY A 288 4.17 21.21 -3.48
CA GLY A 288 5.22 21.70 -2.64
C GLY A 288 5.09 23.20 -2.37
N PHE A 289 6.08 23.78 -1.72
CA PHE A 289 6.11 25.18 -1.38
C PHE A 289 7.48 25.78 -1.69
N ASP A 290 7.48 26.84 -2.49
CA ASP A 290 8.66 27.64 -2.79
C ASP A 290 8.83 28.76 -1.76
N LYS A 291 9.90 28.71 -0.99
CA LYS A 291 10.23 29.67 0.05
C LYS A 291 10.62 31.03 -0.49
N LEU A 292 11.27 31.08 -1.67
CA LEU A 292 11.71 32.36 -2.25
C LEU A 292 10.54 33.23 -2.65
N SER A 293 9.53 32.65 -3.26
CA SER A 293 8.34 33.39 -3.69
C SER A 293 7.15 33.26 -2.71
N SER A 294 7.32 32.56 -1.59
CA SER A 294 6.23 32.29 -0.63
C SER A 294 4.97 31.78 -1.33
N SER A 295 5.14 30.76 -2.19
CA SER A 295 4.10 30.31 -3.12
C SER A 295 3.98 28.80 -3.13
N TYR A 296 2.76 28.28 -3.33
CA TYR A 296 2.59 26.88 -3.68
C TYR A 296 3.10 26.61 -5.08
N VAL A 297 3.68 25.42 -5.24
CA VAL A 297 4.21 24.91 -6.51
C VAL A 297 3.71 23.49 -6.74
N VAL A 298 3.67 23.07 -7.99
CA VAL A 298 3.27 21.71 -8.37
C VAL A 298 4.37 21.04 -9.19
N PHE A 299 4.71 19.80 -8.80
CA PHE A 299 5.60 18.90 -9.53
C PHE A 299 4.74 17.99 -10.39
N ARG A 300 4.97 17.99 -11.69
CA ARG A 300 4.22 17.17 -12.63
C ARG A 300 5.07 16.86 -13.87
N ASN A 301 5.03 15.60 -14.32
CA ASN A 301 5.74 15.13 -15.51
C ASN A 301 7.22 15.56 -15.54
N GLY A 302 7.90 15.42 -14.39
CA GLY A 302 9.29 15.84 -14.24
C GLY A 302 9.54 17.35 -14.18
N SER A 303 8.50 18.18 -14.15
CA SER A 303 8.60 19.65 -14.18
C SER A 303 8.10 20.28 -12.88
N LEU A 304 8.61 21.49 -12.58
CA LEU A 304 8.17 22.34 -11.49
C LEU A 304 7.39 23.54 -12.05
N ASN A 305 6.18 23.74 -11.58
CA ASN A 305 5.32 24.83 -12.02
C ASN A 305 4.78 25.63 -10.82
N LYS A 306 4.57 26.92 -11.00
CA LYS A 306 3.79 27.73 -10.05
C LYS A 306 2.32 27.41 -10.22
N PHE A 307 1.54 27.58 -9.15
CA PHE A 307 0.09 27.57 -9.29
C PHE A 307 -0.36 28.72 -10.17
N GLY A 308 -1.41 28.48 -10.94
CA GLY A 308 -2.13 29.54 -11.64
C GLY A 308 -3.03 30.35 -10.68
N ASP A 309 -3.85 31.20 -11.27
CA ASP A 309 -4.83 31.99 -10.52
C ASP A 309 -5.84 31.07 -9.81
N ASP A 310 -6.39 31.59 -8.71
CA ASP A 310 -7.48 30.94 -8.01
C ASP A 310 -8.77 30.97 -8.86
N ASN A 311 -9.34 29.81 -9.09
CA ASN A 311 -10.58 29.64 -9.86
C ASN A 311 -11.86 29.77 -8.99
N THR A 312 -11.71 30.06 -7.70
CA THR A 312 -12.84 30.28 -6.79
C THR A 312 -13.46 31.63 -7.07
N ALA A 313 -14.81 31.71 -7.12
CA ALA A 313 -15.54 32.95 -7.40
C ALA A 313 -15.25 34.05 -6.37
N GLU A 314 -15.03 33.67 -5.11
CA GLU A 314 -14.56 34.51 -4.03
C GLU A 314 -13.31 33.87 -3.46
N SER A 315 -12.14 34.38 -3.86
CA SER A 315 -10.86 33.84 -3.41
C SER A 315 -10.65 34.08 -1.91
N PHE A 316 -10.35 33.03 -1.16
CA PHE A 316 -10.02 33.12 0.26
C PHE A 316 -8.57 33.53 0.49
N PHE A 317 -7.67 33.11 -0.41
CA PHE A 317 -6.26 33.51 -0.37
C PHE A 317 -5.61 33.31 -1.76
N ASN A 318 -4.54 34.07 -2.00
CA ASN A 318 -3.73 33.88 -3.21
C ASN A 318 -2.71 32.77 -2.97
N PRO A 319 -2.54 31.79 -3.87
CA PRO A 319 -1.53 30.74 -3.75
C PRO A 319 -0.09 31.23 -3.98
N SER A 320 0.08 32.48 -4.42
CA SER A 320 1.38 33.10 -4.73
C SER A 320 1.64 34.29 -3.81
N ASP A 321 2.90 34.49 -3.43
CA ASP A 321 3.36 35.62 -2.59
C ASP A 321 2.56 35.77 -1.30
N MET A 322 2.36 34.67 -0.58
CA MET A 322 1.48 34.62 0.59
C MET A 322 2.03 35.31 1.84
N GLY A 323 3.32 35.67 1.87
CA GLY A 323 3.98 36.20 3.06
C GLY A 323 3.99 35.24 4.25
N LYS A 324 3.93 33.95 3.98
CA LYS A 324 3.83 32.85 4.95
C LYS A 324 4.82 31.75 4.61
N THR A 325 5.10 30.90 5.58
CA THR A 325 5.92 29.69 5.41
C THR A 325 5.09 28.49 5.85
N VAL A 326 5.09 27.42 5.05
CA VAL A 326 4.41 26.17 5.39
C VAL A 326 5.12 25.50 6.55
N LEU A 327 4.35 25.09 7.54
CA LEU A 327 4.79 24.25 8.66
C LEU A 327 4.61 22.78 8.32
N ASP A 328 3.38 22.41 7.97
CA ASP A 328 3.03 21.06 7.53
C ASP A 328 1.64 21.05 6.87
N GLY A 329 1.27 19.96 6.22
CA GLY A 329 -0.02 19.78 5.57
C GLY A 329 -0.14 18.46 4.85
N ALA A 330 -1.36 18.09 4.54
CA ALA A 330 -1.63 16.87 3.76
C ALA A 330 -2.93 17.00 2.96
N ALA A 331 -3.06 16.10 1.98
CA ALA A 331 -4.34 15.82 1.36
C ALA A 331 -5.23 15.08 2.35
N VAL A 332 -6.50 15.47 2.42
CA VAL A 332 -7.51 14.84 3.27
C VAL A 332 -8.66 14.36 2.40
N ALA A 333 -9.12 13.13 2.64
CA ALA A 333 -10.25 12.59 1.90
C ALA A 333 -11.52 13.40 2.20
N THR A 334 -12.31 13.61 1.17
CA THR A 334 -13.62 14.27 1.24
C THR A 334 -14.69 13.35 0.68
N ASP A 335 -15.95 13.73 0.86
CA ASP A 335 -17.10 13.04 0.23
C ASP A 335 -17.16 13.28 -1.29
N THR A 336 -16.24 14.05 -1.84
CA THR A 336 -16.11 14.33 -3.27
C THR A 336 -14.98 13.50 -3.89
N PRO A 337 -14.98 13.28 -5.22
CA PRO A 337 -13.91 12.55 -5.89
C PRO A 337 -12.56 13.29 -5.89
N GLN A 338 -12.47 14.49 -5.33
CA GLN A 338 -11.25 15.29 -5.25
C GLN A 338 -10.80 15.42 -3.81
N ASP A 339 -9.48 15.41 -3.60
CA ASP A 339 -8.89 15.69 -2.29
C ASP A 339 -8.93 17.19 -1.99
N ASP A 340 -9.27 17.53 -0.75
CA ASP A 340 -8.94 18.84 -0.20
C ASP A 340 -7.55 18.74 0.48
N TYR A 341 -6.77 19.80 0.36
CA TYR A 341 -5.50 19.95 1.07
C TYR A 341 -5.72 20.85 2.29
N VAL A 342 -5.23 20.41 3.43
CA VAL A 342 -5.21 21.21 4.67
C VAL A 342 -3.77 21.48 5.03
N VAL A 343 -3.41 22.77 5.14
CA VAL A 343 -2.02 23.21 5.33
C VAL A 343 -1.95 24.22 6.47
N PHE A 344 -1.00 24.00 7.37
CA PHE A 344 -0.65 24.93 8.44
C PHE A 344 0.52 25.81 8.00
N LEU A 345 0.36 27.13 8.15
CA LEU A 345 1.36 28.10 7.75
C LEU A 345 1.62 29.09 8.89
N LYS A 346 2.86 29.57 8.96
CA LYS A 346 3.26 30.64 9.86
C LYS A 346 3.49 31.94 9.08
N SER A 347 3.01 33.07 9.61
CA SER A 347 3.34 34.39 9.05
C SER A 347 4.84 34.61 9.06
N ASN A 348 5.38 35.19 7.98
CA ASN A 348 6.80 35.57 7.91
C ASN A 348 7.12 36.81 8.77
N THR A 349 6.10 37.55 9.20
CA THR A 349 6.25 38.81 9.97
C THR A 349 5.79 38.72 11.42
N GLY A 350 5.38 37.54 11.91
CA GLY A 350 4.86 37.36 13.26
C GLY A 350 4.65 35.89 13.65
N ASN A 351 3.95 35.70 14.78
CA ASN A 351 3.67 34.37 15.34
C ASN A 351 2.28 33.82 14.97
N THR A 352 1.59 34.49 14.04
CA THR A 352 0.27 34.02 13.61
C THR A 352 0.39 32.75 12.81
N ILE A 353 -0.39 31.75 13.19
CA ILE A 353 -0.53 30.50 12.47
C ILE A 353 -1.85 30.54 11.71
N TYR A 354 -1.80 30.14 10.45
CA TYR A 354 -2.95 30.05 9.56
C TYR A 354 -3.20 28.58 9.21
N VAL A 355 -4.46 28.24 9.01
CA VAL A 355 -4.88 26.98 8.41
C VAL A 355 -5.54 27.32 7.09
N GLN A 356 -4.94 26.90 6.01
CA GLN A 356 -5.51 27.01 4.66
C GLN A 356 -6.11 25.69 4.22
N LYS A 357 -7.25 25.78 3.55
CA LYS A 357 -7.90 24.67 2.88
C LYS A 357 -8.08 24.99 1.41
N PHE A 358 -7.72 24.08 0.53
CA PHE A 358 -7.89 24.24 -0.91
C PHE A 358 -8.04 22.88 -1.61
N LEU A 359 -8.63 22.93 -2.81
CA LEU A 359 -8.71 21.86 -3.76
C LEU A 359 -7.70 22.12 -4.89
N PHE A 360 -7.08 21.05 -5.39
CA PHE A 360 -6.26 21.12 -6.59
C PHE A 360 -6.67 20.05 -7.60
N TRP A 361 -7.02 20.48 -8.82
CA TRP A 361 -7.34 19.60 -9.94
C TRP A 361 -6.16 19.45 -10.88
N GLY A 362 -5.49 18.33 -10.76
CA GLY A 362 -4.29 18.05 -11.51
C GLY A 362 -4.45 18.06 -13.03
N TRP A 363 -5.57 17.67 -13.57
CA TRP A 363 -5.78 17.75 -15.04
C TRP A 363 -5.81 19.20 -15.59
N GLN A 364 -6.08 20.18 -14.74
CA GLN A 364 -6.05 21.59 -15.09
C GLN A 364 -4.74 22.26 -14.69
N SER A 365 -3.77 21.49 -14.20
CA SER A 365 -2.48 22.01 -13.74
C SER A 365 -1.81 22.91 -14.80
N PRO A 366 -1.23 24.04 -14.39
CA PRO A 366 -1.18 24.59 -13.02
C PRO A 366 -2.42 25.41 -12.61
N LYS A 367 -3.45 25.46 -13.44
CA LYS A 367 -4.65 26.30 -13.28
C LYS A 367 -5.77 25.68 -12.45
N GLY A 368 -5.56 24.49 -11.91
CA GLY A 368 -6.59 23.73 -11.19
C GLY A 368 -6.75 24.09 -9.71
N PHE A 369 -6.30 25.25 -9.27
CA PHE A 369 -6.36 25.68 -7.88
C PHE A 369 -7.71 26.33 -7.53
N TYR A 370 -8.26 25.92 -6.38
CA TYR A 370 -9.52 26.44 -5.83
C TYR A 370 -9.36 26.62 -4.32
N SER A 371 -9.25 27.86 -3.82
CA SER A 371 -9.24 28.12 -2.39
C SER A 371 -10.57 27.74 -1.74
N ARG A 372 -10.53 27.19 -0.54
CA ARG A 372 -11.71 26.76 0.23
C ARG A 372 -11.87 27.48 1.54
N GLY A 373 -10.81 28.04 2.09
CA GLY A 373 -10.83 28.78 3.33
C GLY A 373 -9.43 29.12 3.83
N GLU A 374 -9.34 30.20 4.60
CA GLU A 374 -8.18 30.54 5.41
C GLU A 374 -8.66 31.02 6.77
N GLU A 375 -8.15 30.41 7.84
CA GLU A 375 -8.50 30.74 9.22
C GLU A 375 -7.23 30.93 10.07
N VAL A 376 -7.32 31.79 11.08
CA VAL A 376 -6.26 31.89 12.09
C VAL A 376 -6.41 30.76 13.09
N PHE A 377 -5.33 30.01 13.29
CA PHE A 377 -5.30 28.95 14.27
C PHE A 377 -5.40 29.53 15.69
N PRO A 378 -6.37 29.08 16.52
CA PRO A 378 -6.73 29.76 17.76
C PRO A 378 -5.72 29.60 18.91
N LYS A 379 -4.77 28.64 18.78
CA LYS A 379 -3.78 28.32 19.82
C LYS A 379 -2.36 28.26 19.25
N PRO A 380 -1.83 29.36 18.71
CA PRO A 380 -0.51 29.37 18.08
C PRO A 380 0.63 29.04 19.05
N GLU A 381 0.41 29.21 20.34
CA GLU A 381 1.38 28.93 21.40
C GLU A 381 1.72 27.45 21.60
N ILE A 382 0.89 26.53 21.09
CA ILE A 382 1.18 25.10 21.13
C ILE A 382 2.07 24.63 19.96
N ILE A 383 2.37 25.52 19.03
CA ILE A 383 3.15 25.20 17.84
C ILE A 383 4.51 25.88 17.92
N ASP A 384 5.55 25.08 17.94
CA ASP A 384 6.96 25.50 17.94
C ASP A 384 7.74 24.80 16.82
N GLU A 385 9.07 24.95 16.83
CA GLU A 385 9.97 24.35 15.83
C GLU A 385 10.08 22.81 15.94
N LYS A 386 9.65 22.25 17.07
CA LYS A 386 9.69 20.79 17.32
C LYS A 386 8.34 20.13 17.07
N THR A 387 7.31 20.92 16.91
CA THR A 387 5.93 20.44 16.71
C THR A 387 5.87 19.54 15.47
N LYS A 388 5.25 18.39 15.63
CA LYS A 388 4.95 17.45 14.57
C LYS A 388 3.44 17.38 14.33
N PHE A 389 3.08 17.21 13.07
CA PHE A 389 1.69 17.06 12.65
C PHE A 389 1.50 15.67 12.08
N ALA A 390 0.35 15.07 12.37
CA ALA A 390 -0.08 13.85 11.71
C ALA A 390 -1.53 14.01 11.25
N PHE A 391 -1.76 13.88 9.96
CA PHE A 391 -3.06 14.06 9.34
C PHE A 391 -3.75 12.71 9.18
N CYS A 392 -4.98 12.60 9.70
CA CYS A 392 -5.78 11.41 9.48
C CYS A 392 -6.46 11.52 8.11
N GLN A 393 -6.06 10.69 7.16
CA GLN A 393 -6.58 10.72 5.79
C GLN A 393 -8.08 10.43 5.69
N ASN A 394 -8.61 9.59 6.58
CA ASN A 394 -10.00 9.12 6.54
C ASN A 394 -10.95 9.83 7.52
N ARG A 395 -10.47 10.83 8.26
CA ARG A 395 -11.25 11.59 9.25
C ARG A 395 -10.73 13.01 9.37
N PRO A 396 -11.55 13.99 9.75
CA PRO A 396 -11.14 15.40 9.85
C PRO A 396 -10.35 15.67 11.13
N TYR A 397 -9.31 14.89 11.40
CA TYR A 397 -8.44 15.04 12.57
C TYR A 397 -7.00 15.32 12.16
N VAL A 398 -6.39 16.27 12.85
CA VAL A 398 -4.95 16.51 12.81
C VAL A 398 -4.44 16.36 14.24
N TYR A 399 -3.46 15.49 14.43
CA TYR A 399 -2.74 15.35 15.69
C TYR A 399 -1.56 16.30 15.70
N ILE A 400 -1.39 17.02 16.79
CA ILE A 400 -0.31 17.99 17.01
C ILE A 400 0.45 17.52 18.26
N ALA A 401 1.76 17.23 18.12
CA ALA A 401 2.62 16.68 19.16
C ALA A 401 3.91 17.50 19.34
#